data_c930f369911e6ae052f848a7378efe5f
#
_entry.id   c930f369911e6ae052f848a7378efe5f
#
_cell.length_a   1.000
_cell.length_b   1.000
_cell.length_c   1.000
_cell.angle_alpha   90.00
_cell.angle_beta   90.00
_cell.angle_gamma   90.00
#
_symmetry.space_group_name_H-M   'P 1'
#
loop_
_entity.id
_entity.type
_entity.pdbx_description
1 polymer ?
#
loop_
_entity_poly.entity_id
_entity_poly.type
_entity_poly.pdbx_seq_one_letter_code
_entity_poly.pdbx_strand_id
1 'polypeptide(L)'
;ISVDEDILNDIALSFKGLNEFQINQIINLAYQDGGFISSDDKTLILKEKEQFIKKSGMLEIFNYSDKIEDVGGLENLKDWLYKKQKVFNNLDKAIKFGVDIPKGIMIVGMPGCGKSLTAKATATLFSIPLVRLDVGRLLGKYVGESEENMRKTLKLAEAISPCCLWID
;
A
#
# COMPACT_ATOMS: atom_id res chain seq x y z
N ILE A 1 0.95 29.65 17.22
CA ILE A 1 0.62 29.14 15.86
C ILE A 1 -0.34 28.00 16.10
N SER A 2 -1.66 28.24 15.95
CA SER A 2 -2.66 27.16 16.03
C SER A 2 -2.55 26.34 14.74
N VAL A 3 -1.90 25.20 14.81
CA VAL A 3 -1.97 24.21 13.74
C VAL A 3 -3.33 23.54 13.87
N ASP A 4 -4.03 23.40 12.77
CA ASP A 4 -5.32 22.74 12.71
C ASP A 4 -5.16 21.29 13.16
N GLU A 5 -5.86 20.85 14.21
CA GLU A 5 -5.73 19.51 14.78
C GLU A 5 -6.03 18.41 13.74
N ASP A 6 -6.92 18.67 12.80
CA ASP A 6 -7.25 17.73 11.72
C ASP A 6 -6.07 17.54 10.77
N ILE A 7 -5.32 18.61 10.47
CA ILE A 7 -4.11 18.53 9.63
C ILE A 7 -3.01 17.77 10.37
N LEU A 8 -2.84 18.00 11.67
CA LEU A 8 -1.85 17.26 12.47
C LEU A 8 -2.15 15.77 12.54
N ASN A 9 -3.41 15.40 12.73
CA ASN A 9 -3.82 13.99 12.76
C ASN A 9 -3.59 13.31 11.41
N ASP A 10 -3.90 13.97 10.33
CA ASP A 10 -3.70 13.49 8.97
C ASP A 10 -2.21 13.26 8.65
N ILE A 11 -1.36 14.21 9.06
CA ILE A 11 0.10 14.10 8.90
C ILE A 11 0.65 13.00 9.81
N ALA A 12 0.20 12.91 11.05
CA ALA A 12 0.60 11.86 11.98
C ALA A 12 0.24 10.46 11.45
N LEU A 13 -0.94 10.29 10.86
CA LEU A 13 -1.35 9.06 10.19
C LEU A 13 -0.45 8.75 8.97
N SER A 14 0.01 9.78 8.28
CA SER A 14 0.94 9.62 7.15
C SER A 14 2.30 9.08 7.58
N PHE A 15 2.73 9.29 8.82
CA PHE A 15 3.98 8.74 9.37
C PHE A 15 3.85 7.30 9.89
N LYS A 16 2.64 6.73 9.90
CA LYS A 16 2.42 5.36 10.39
C LYS A 16 3.39 4.37 9.72
N GLY A 17 4.03 3.54 10.56
CA GLY A 17 4.94 2.49 10.13
C GLY A 17 6.39 2.93 9.86
N LEU A 18 6.71 4.21 9.98
CA LEU A 18 8.08 4.71 9.99
C LEU A 18 8.64 4.67 11.41
N ASN A 19 9.97 4.50 11.52
CA ASN A 19 10.65 4.62 12.79
C ASN A 19 10.96 6.10 13.11
N GLU A 20 11.33 6.40 14.36
CA GLU A 20 11.60 7.75 14.82
C GLU A 20 12.67 8.47 14.00
N PHE A 21 13.75 7.77 13.60
CA PHE A 21 14.80 8.34 12.77
C PHE A 21 14.28 8.77 11.39
N GLN A 22 13.47 7.93 10.75
CA GLN A 22 12.86 8.21 9.45
C GLN A 22 11.89 9.39 9.53
N ILE A 23 11.06 9.44 10.59
CA ILE A 23 10.14 10.54 10.83
C ILE A 23 10.93 11.85 10.98
N ASN A 24 11.95 11.88 11.82
CA ASN A 24 12.77 13.06 12.02
C ASN A 24 13.47 13.50 10.73
N GLN A 25 13.94 12.57 9.91
CA GLN A 25 14.53 12.89 8.61
C GLN A 25 13.54 13.59 7.69
N ILE A 26 12.31 13.08 7.58
CA ILE A 26 11.26 13.67 6.75
C ILE A 26 10.84 15.04 7.28
N ILE A 27 10.65 15.18 8.59
CA ILE A 27 10.32 16.47 9.23
C ILE A 27 11.39 17.51 8.92
N ASN A 28 12.67 17.13 9.03
CA ASN A 28 13.76 18.05 8.73
C ASN A 28 13.78 18.48 7.26
N LEU A 29 13.47 17.56 6.33
CA LEU A 29 13.36 17.87 4.90
C LEU A 29 12.18 18.82 4.64
N ALA A 30 11.01 18.55 5.18
CA ALA A 30 9.84 19.41 5.06
C ALA A 30 10.09 20.82 5.64
N TYR A 31 10.79 20.87 6.76
CA TYR A 31 11.14 22.14 7.40
C TYR A 31 12.15 22.97 6.58
N GLN A 32 13.09 22.31 5.88
CA GLN A 32 14.06 22.97 5.00
C GLN A 32 13.39 23.56 3.74
N ASP A 33 12.33 22.91 3.23
CA ASP A 33 11.62 23.35 2.02
C ASP A 33 10.63 24.50 2.29
N GLY A 34 9.92 24.49 3.41
CA GLY A 34 8.84 25.44 3.66
C GLY A 34 8.87 26.17 5.03
N GLY A 35 9.77 25.80 5.94
CA GLY A 35 9.85 26.36 7.29
C GLY A 35 8.72 25.95 8.24
N PHE A 36 7.73 25.19 7.76
CA PHE A 36 6.63 24.61 8.54
C PHE A 36 6.08 23.39 7.80
N ILE A 37 5.40 22.49 8.53
CA ILE A 37 4.77 21.30 7.95
C ILE A 37 3.35 21.65 7.54
N SER A 38 3.02 21.37 6.27
CA SER A 38 1.73 21.66 5.64
C SER A 38 1.07 20.39 5.07
N SER A 39 -0.17 20.52 4.62
CA SER A 39 -0.86 19.43 3.91
C SER A 39 -0.16 19.00 2.61
N ASP A 40 0.62 19.90 2.00
CA ASP A 40 1.33 19.62 0.75
C ASP A 40 2.52 18.67 0.96
N ASP A 41 3.03 18.60 2.19
CA ASP A 41 4.12 17.69 2.56
C ASP A 41 3.72 16.22 2.60
N LYS A 42 2.43 15.89 2.48
CA LYS A 42 1.96 14.50 2.32
C LYS A 42 2.60 13.83 1.11
N THR A 43 2.78 14.56 0.02
CA THR A 43 3.44 14.04 -1.18
C THR A 43 4.92 13.77 -0.94
N LEU A 44 5.59 14.60 -0.16
CA LEU A 44 6.98 14.40 0.26
C LEU A 44 7.08 13.17 1.16
N ILE A 45 6.20 13.05 2.17
CA ILE A 45 6.16 11.89 3.08
C ILE A 45 5.99 10.59 2.29
N LEU A 46 5.07 10.56 1.33
CA LEU A 46 4.85 9.39 0.48
C LEU A 46 6.07 9.06 -0.38
N LYS A 47 6.71 10.06 -0.99
CA LYS A 47 7.95 9.89 -1.75
C LYS A 47 9.07 9.29 -0.90
N GLU A 48 9.28 9.82 0.27
CA GLU A 48 10.30 9.31 1.18
C GLU A 48 9.99 7.89 1.65
N LYS A 49 8.73 7.58 1.98
CA LYS A 49 8.29 6.21 2.24
C LYS A 49 8.63 5.27 1.08
N GLU A 50 8.33 5.66 -0.15
CA GLU A 50 8.68 4.87 -1.33
C GLU A 50 10.19 4.62 -1.43
N GLN A 51 11.01 5.61 -1.11
CA GLN A 51 12.46 5.44 -1.13
C GLN A 51 12.95 4.46 -0.06
N PHE A 52 12.41 4.53 1.17
CA PHE A 52 12.73 3.57 2.23
C PHE A 52 12.38 2.13 1.83
N ILE A 53 11.23 1.97 1.16
CA ILE A 53 10.79 0.68 0.66
C ILE A 53 11.71 0.16 -0.43
N LYS A 54 12.05 0.99 -1.42
CA LYS A 54 13.00 0.63 -2.48
C LYS A 54 14.36 0.25 -1.92
N LYS A 55 14.84 0.96 -0.89
CA LYS A 55 16.11 0.64 -0.21
C LYS A 55 16.08 -0.70 0.54
N SER A 56 14.92 -1.15 1.01
CA SER A 56 14.80 -2.45 1.69
C SER A 56 15.05 -3.63 0.75
N GLY A 57 14.82 -3.46 -0.55
CA GLY A 57 14.98 -4.47 -1.59
C GLY A 57 14.00 -5.66 -1.50
N MET A 58 13.10 -5.65 -0.52
CA MET A 58 12.15 -6.74 -0.26
C MET A 58 10.77 -6.48 -0.86
N LEU A 59 10.41 -5.22 -1.04
CA LEU A 59 9.17 -4.76 -1.65
C LEU A 59 9.45 -3.94 -2.90
N GLU A 60 8.63 -4.12 -3.90
CA GLU A 60 8.67 -3.35 -5.14
C GLU A 60 7.34 -2.59 -5.27
N ILE A 61 7.43 -1.27 -5.46
CA ILE A 61 6.25 -0.44 -5.74
C ILE A 61 6.12 -0.29 -7.24
N PHE A 62 4.96 -0.63 -7.77
CA PHE A 62 4.65 -0.51 -9.19
C PHE A 62 3.73 0.67 -9.44
N ASN A 63 4.14 1.54 -10.37
CA ASN A 63 3.27 2.54 -10.97
C ASN A 63 2.75 1.96 -12.30
N TYR A 64 1.46 1.83 -12.46
CA TYR A 64 0.81 1.29 -13.65
C TYR A 64 -0.53 1.99 -13.87
N SER A 65 -0.99 1.85 -15.10
CA SER A 65 -2.26 2.44 -15.59
C SER A 65 -3.23 1.37 -16.13
N ASP A 66 -2.93 0.10 -15.88
CA ASP A 66 -3.80 -0.99 -16.35
C ASP A 66 -5.19 -0.87 -15.70
N LYS A 67 -6.24 -0.88 -16.52
CA LYS A 67 -7.63 -0.80 -16.05
C LYS A 67 -8.23 -2.19 -15.91
N ILE A 68 -9.30 -2.29 -15.13
CA ILE A 68 -10.00 -3.57 -14.95
C ILE A 68 -10.62 -4.07 -16.26
N GLU A 69 -10.93 -3.17 -17.18
CA GLU A 69 -11.44 -3.45 -18.50
C GLU A 69 -10.41 -4.14 -19.41
N ASP A 70 -9.11 -3.89 -19.16
CA ASP A 70 -8.00 -4.50 -19.90
C ASP A 70 -7.83 -6.00 -19.59
N VAL A 71 -8.44 -6.44 -18.49
CA VAL A 71 -8.48 -7.87 -18.11
C VAL A 71 -9.55 -8.57 -18.95
N GLY A 72 -9.14 -9.42 -19.89
CA GLY A 72 -10.06 -10.19 -20.72
C GLY A 72 -10.82 -11.24 -19.90
N GLY A 73 -12.14 -11.36 -20.10
CA GLY A 73 -12.99 -12.31 -19.36
C GLY A 73 -13.07 -12.01 -17.86
N LEU A 74 -13.23 -13.07 -17.05
CA LEU A 74 -13.29 -13.01 -15.58
C LEU A 74 -14.44 -12.12 -15.05
N GLU A 75 -15.57 -12.10 -15.72
CA GLU A 75 -16.70 -11.20 -15.41
C GLU A 75 -17.18 -11.32 -13.96
N ASN A 76 -17.26 -12.55 -13.44
CA ASN A 76 -17.63 -12.78 -12.03
C ASN A 76 -16.63 -12.15 -11.03
N LEU A 77 -15.32 -12.19 -11.36
CA LEU A 77 -14.29 -11.56 -10.54
C LEU A 77 -14.38 -10.04 -10.64
N LYS A 78 -14.59 -9.49 -11.82
CA LYS A 78 -14.77 -8.05 -12.03
C LYS A 78 -15.97 -7.54 -11.23
N ASP A 79 -17.11 -8.18 -11.32
CA ASP A 79 -18.33 -7.85 -10.57
C ASP A 79 -18.08 -7.89 -9.07
N TRP A 80 -17.35 -8.89 -8.59
CA TRP A 80 -16.99 -9.02 -7.20
C TRP A 80 -16.07 -7.86 -6.77
N LEU A 81 -15.05 -7.53 -7.56
CA LEU A 81 -14.14 -6.42 -7.30
C LEU A 81 -14.86 -5.06 -7.25
N TYR A 82 -15.78 -4.79 -8.18
CA TYR A 82 -16.61 -3.57 -8.14
C TYR A 82 -17.47 -3.47 -6.88
N LYS A 83 -18.07 -4.59 -6.45
CA LYS A 83 -18.83 -4.61 -5.18
C LYS A 83 -17.93 -4.32 -3.99
N LYS A 84 -16.72 -4.90 -3.97
CA LYS A 84 -15.76 -4.67 -2.88
C LYS A 84 -15.18 -3.26 -2.90
N GLN A 85 -14.97 -2.67 -4.05
CA GLN A 85 -14.59 -1.25 -4.18
C GLN A 85 -15.63 -0.32 -3.53
N LYS A 86 -16.92 -0.57 -3.76
CA LYS A 86 -17.99 0.21 -3.11
C LYS A 86 -17.94 0.13 -1.58
N VAL A 87 -17.63 -1.06 -1.05
CA VAL A 87 -17.43 -1.25 0.41
C VAL A 87 -16.19 -0.48 0.87
N PHE A 88 -15.09 -0.59 0.15
CA PHE A 88 -13.84 0.09 0.48
C PHE A 88 -13.97 1.62 0.50
N ASN A 89 -14.70 2.18 -0.47
CA ASN A 89 -14.94 3.63 -0.55
C ASN A 89 -15.94 4.15 0.50
N ASN A 90 -16.63 3.26 1.22
CA ASN A 90 -17.64 3.60 2.23
C ASN A 90 -17.46 2.80 3.52
N LEU A 91 -16.21 2.68 4.00
CA LEU A 91 -15.86 1.81 5.13
C LEU A 91 -16.68 2.09 6.39
N ASP A 92 -16.87 3.36 6.75
CA ASP A 92 -17.63 3.73 7.95
C ASP A 92 -19.07 3.24 7.91
N LYS A 93 -19.71 3.34 6.74
CA LYS A 93 -21.07 2.84 6.53
C LYS A 93 -21.09 1.32 6.54
N ALA A 94 -20.13 0.68 5.87
CA ALA A 94 -20.03 -0.76 5.78
C ALA A 94 -19.87 -1.40 7.17
N ILE A 95 -18.99 -0.84 8.01
CA ILE A 95 -18.77 -1.31 9.39
C ILE A 95 -20.05 -1.16 10.22
N LYS A 96 -20.76 -0.03 10.12
CA LYS A 96 -22.04 0.19 10.82
C LYS A 96 -23.12 -0.81 10.41
N PHE A 97 -23.10 -1.28 9.16
CA PHE A 97 -24.00 -2.32 8.65
C PHE A 97 -23.52 -3.75 8.92
N GLY A 98 -22.38 -3.94 9.58
CA GLY A 98 -21.82 -5.25 9.86
C GLY A 98 -21.21 -5.95 8.63
N VAL A 99 -20.82 -5.17 7.59
CA VAL A 99 -20.15 -5.70 6.40
C VAL A 99 -18.65 -5.78 6.64
N ASP A 100 -18.08 -6.97 6.45
CA ASP A 100 -16.63 -7.17 6.59
C ASP A 100 -15.82 -6.44 5.52
N ILE A 101 -14.74 -5.82 5.95
CA ILE A 101 -13.76 -5.20 5.07
C ILE A 101 -13.07 -6.31 4.24
N PRO A 102 -12.93 -6.14 2.91
CA PRO A 102 -12.23 -7.10 2.09
C PRO A 102 -10.76 -7.20 2.52
N LYS A 103 -10.33 -8.40 2.91
CA LYS A 103 -8.96 -8.65 3.41
C LYS A 103 -8.00 -9.08 2.31
N GLY A 104 -8.48 -9.84 1.33
CA GLY A 104 -7.67 -10.32 0.23
C GLY A 104 -8.40 -11.32 -0.66
N ILE A 105 -7.75 -11.65 -1.77
CA ILE A 105 -8.18 -12.69 -2.70
C ILE A 105 -7.00 -13.59 -3.05
N MET A 106 -7.26 -14.87 -3.24
CA MET A 106 -6.31 -15.81 -3.82
C MET A 106 -6.69 -16.08 -5.27
N ILE A 107 -5.76 -15.81 -6.19
CA ILE A 107 -5.96 -16.07 -7.63
C ILE A 107 -5.09 -17.25 -8.01
N VAL A 108 -5.73 -18.35 -8.43
CA VAL A 108 -5.07 -19.59 -8.84
C VAL A 108 -5.34 -19.83 -10.33
N GLY A 109 -4.31 -20.21 -11.06
CA GLY A 109 -4.43 -20.50 -12.48
C GLY A 109 -3.08 -20.76 -13.14
N MET A 110 -3.09 -21.22 -14.37
CA MET A 110 -1.89 -21.51 -15.15
C MET A 110 -1.05 -20.24 -15.41
N PRO A 111 0.25 -20.36 -15.69
CA PRO A 111 1.06 -19.25 -16.19
C PRO A 111 0.41 -18.61 -17.42
N GLY A 112 0.46 -17.27 -17.50
CA GLY A 112 -0.11 -16.54 -18.64
C GLY A 112 -1.61 -16.26 -18.60
N CYS A 113 -2.38 -16.75 -17.61
CA CYS A 113 -3.84 -16.52 -17.52
C CYS A 113 -4.24 -15.16 -16.92
N GLY A 114 -3.33 -14.18 -16.85
CA GLY A 114 -3.66 -12.81 -16.44
C GLY A 114 -3.67 -12.53 -14.94
N LYS A 115 -3.12 -13.42 -14.08
CA LYS A 115 -3.08 -13.22 -12.62
C LYS A 115 -2.42 -11.87 -12.23
N SER A 116 -1.25 -11.60 -12.77
CA SER A 116 -0.50 -10.37 -12.50
C SER A 116 -1.19 -9.12 -13.04
N LEU A 117 -1.83 -9.23 -14.20
CA LEU A 117 -2.64 -8.15 -14.77
C LEU A 117 -3.84 -7.85 -13.88
N THR A 118 -4.50 -8.88 -13.36
CA THR A 118 -5.61 -8.73 -12.42
C THR A 118 -5.18 -8.01 -11.14
N ALA A 119 -3.99 -8.33 -10.59
CA ALA A 119 -3.47 -7.64 -9.40
C ALA A 119 -3.28 -6.13 -9.66
N LYS A 120 -2.66 -5.78 -10.80
CA LYS A 120 -2.46 -4.40 -11.23
C LYS A 120 -3.79 -3.66 -11.42
N ALA A 121 -4.70 -4.25 -12.19
CA ALA A 121 -6.02 -3.68 -12.47
C ALA A 121 -6.85 -3.51 -11.19
N THR A 122 -6.72 -4.42 -10.22
CA THR A 122 -7.37 -4.31 -8.92
C THR A 122 -6.87 -3.08 -8.16
N ALA A 123 -5.56 -2.87 -8.10
CA ALA A 123 -5.01 -1.72 -7.39
C ALA A 123 -5.41 -0.39 -8.06
N THR A 124 -5.45 -0.34 -9.40
CA THR A 124 -5.98 0.82 -10.15
C THR A 124 -7.46 1.05 -9.83
N LEU A 125 -8.27 0.01 -9.82
CA LEU A 125 -9.70 0.08 -9.49
C LEU A 125 -9.94 0.66 -8.08
N PHE A 126 -9.14 0.27 -7.09
CA PHE A 126 -9.23 0.76 -5.72
C PHE A 126 -8.50 2.10 -5.51
N SER A 127 -7.78 2.60 -6.53
CA SER A 127 -6.98 3.84 -6.45
C SER A 127 -5.94 3.82 -5.32
N ILE A 128 -5.30 2.66 -5.12
CA ILE A 128 -4.27 2.44 -4.10
C ILE A 128 -2.99 1.92 -4.74
N PRO A 129 -1.80 2.18 -4.16
CA PRO A 129 -0.54 1.67 -4.70
C PRO A 129 -0.48 0.15 -4.71
N LEU A 130 0.14 -0.44 -5.74
CA LEU A 130 0.49 -1.86 -5.78
C LEU A 130 1.89 -2.05 -5.22
N VAL A 131 1.99 -2.95 -4.26
CA VAL A 131 3.26 -3.34 -3.64
C VAL A 131 3.46 -4.82 -3.86
N ARG A 132 4.50 -5.20 -4.58
CA ARG A 132 4.85 -6.61 -4.79
C ARG A 132 5.78 -7.09 -3.69
N LEU A 133 5.46 -8.22 -3.13
CA LEU A 133 6.30 -9.00 -2.23
C LEU A 133 6.84 -10.20 -2.99
N ASP A 134 8.15 -10.22 -3.23
CA ASP A 134 8.85 -11.35 -3.81
C ASP A 134 9.23 -12.34 -2.70
N VAL A 135 8.47 -13.41 -2.57
CA VAL A 135 8.69 -14.45 -1.55
C VAL A 135 10.04 -15.15 -1.76
N GLY A 136 10.49 -15.27 -3.00
CA GLY A 136 11.80 -15.86 -3.31
C GLY A 136 12.97 -15.09 -2.70
N ARG A 137 12.88 -13.77 -2.67
CA ARG A 137 13.89 -12.91 -2.02
C ARG A 137 13.83 -12.95 -0.49
N LEU A 138 12.67 -13.24 0.07
CA LEU A 138 12.49 -13.38 1.52
C LEU A 138 13.03 -14.67 2.09
N LEU A 139 12.93 -15.75 1.31
CA LEU A 139 13.45 -17.06 1.67
C LEU A 139 14.97 -17.06 1.46
N GLY A 140 15.67 -16.35 2.33
CA GLY A 140 17.14 -16.34 2.35
C GLY A 140 17.73 -17.71 2.68
N LYS A 141 19.07 -17.79 2.67
CA LYS A 141 19.81 -19.05 2.94
C LYS A 141 19.59 -19.65 4.33
N TYR A 142 19.09 -18.88 5.29
CA TYR A 142 18.89 -19.26 6.68
C TYR A 142 17.44 -19.05 7.13
N VAL A 143 16.83 -20.06 7.72
CA VAL A 143 15.41 -20.06 8.13
C VAL A 143 15.09 -18.94 9.15
N GLY A 144 15.99 -18.61 10.07
CA GLY A 144 15.80 -17.56 11.06
C GLY A 144 15.78 -16.13 10.47
N GLU A 145 16.60 -15.89 9.44
CA GLU A 145 16.60 -14.59 8.73
C GLU A 145 15.32 -14.38 7.93
N SER A 146 14.76 -15.46 7.39
CA SER A 146 13.53 -15.40 6.58
C SER A 146 12.32 -14.93 7.40
N GLU A 147 12.20 -15.38 8.65
CA GLU A 147 11.09 -14.96 9.52
C GLU A 147 11.21 -13.49 9.93
N GLU A 148 12.40 -13.03 10.28
CA GLU A 148 12.65 -11.63 10.63
C GLU A 148 12.43 -10.71 9.43
N ASN A 149 12.91 -11.11 8.26
CA ASN A 149 12.72 -10.39 7.01
C ASN A 149 11.23 -10.29 6.64
N MET A 150 10.46 -11.37 6.80
CA MET A 150 9.03 -11.35 6.60
C MET A 150 8.33 -10.35 7.52
N ARG A 151 8.64 -10.38 8.82
CA ARG A 151 8.08 -9.43 9.80
C ARG A 151 8.41 -7.97 9.47
N LYS A 152 9.67 -7.69 9.09
CA LYS A 152 10.10 -6.35 8.65
C LYS A 152 9.35 -5.91 7.40
N THR A 153 9.20 -6.80 6.43
CA THR A 153 8.52 -6.53 5.16
C THR A 153 7.04 -6.26 5.35
N LEU A 154 6.36 -7.03 6.19
CA LEU A 154 4.94 -6.78 6.50
C LEU A 154 4.75 -5.43 7.23
N LYS A 155 5.64 -5.08 8.16
CA LYS A 155 5.61 -3.74 8.78
C LYS A 155 5.80 -2.61 7.78
N LEU A 156 6.67 -2.79 6.78
CA LEU A 156 6.85 -1.83 5.69
C LEU A 156 5.59 -1.73 4.82
N ALA A 157 4.94 -2.85 4.51
CA ALA A 157 3.68 -2.85 3.77
C ALA A 157 2.55 -2.16 4.57
N GLU A 158 2.48 -2.38 5.88
CA GLU A 158 1.56 -1.65 6.77
C GLU A 158 1.83 -0.13 6.77
N ALA A 159 3.09 0.26 6.65
CA ALA A 159 3.48 1.67 6.60
C ALA A 159 2.92 2.42 5.39
N ILE A 160 2.71 1.69 4.27
CA ILE A 160 2.17 2.26 3.02
C ILE A 160 0.64 2.13 2.97
N SER A 161 0.04 1.49 3.96
CA SER A 161 -1.41 1.27 3.97
C SER A 161 -2.19 2.59 3.82
N PRO A 162 -3.27 2.64 3.00
CA PRO A 162 -3.82 1.51 2.24
C PRO A 162 -3.02 1.18 0.97
N CYS A 163 -2.71 -0.09 0.76
CA CYS A 163 -2.04 -0.58 -0.45
C CYS A 163 -2.60 -1.95 -0.86
N CYS A 164 -2.40 -2.30 -2.13
CA CYS A 164 -2.66 -3.65 -2.62
C CYS A 164 -1.34 -4.45 -2.53
N LEU A 165 -1.24 -5.35 -1.56
CA LEU A 165 -0.06 -6.21 -1.42
C LEU A 165 -0.22 -7.43 -2.32
N TRP A 166 0.60 -7.52 -3.35
CA TRP A 166 0.67 -8.67 -4.26
C TRP A 166 1.81 -9.60 -3.83
N ILE A 167 1.45 -10.78 -3.40
CA ILE A 167 2.37 -11.84 -2.98
C ILE A 167 2.50 -12.85 -4.13
N ASP A 168 3.72 -13.02 -4.66
CA ASP A 168 4.02 -13.85 -5.85
C ASP A 168 5.18 -14.82 -5.55
#